data_c8a47ff1547cbeb03474d975ddcb4a2a
#
_entry.id   c8a47ff1547cbeb03474d975ddcb4a2a
#
_cell.length_a   1.000
_cell.length_b   1.000
_cell.length_c   1.000
_cell.angle_alpha   90.00
_cell.angle_beta   90.00
_cell.angle_gamma   90.00
#
_symmetry.space_group_name_H-M   'P 1'
#
loop_
_entity.id
_entity.type
_entity.pdbx_description
1 polymer ?
#
loop_
_entity_poly.entity_id
_entity_poly.type
_entity_poly.pdbx_seq_one_letter_code
_entity_poly.pdbx_strand_id
1 'polypeptide(L)'
;MSQNQKKIWITGASSGIGKAVAEKFAKEGWKVAVSARRKELLDELAKNPNIKSFPLDVTNRSQINEVFKNITDEFGNLDLCLFSSGTYLSQDEQSIDPDKIKNVMNVNFLGVIDCVKSVEDYFKNRRSGHISIVSSIAGYRGLPNSRGYG
;
A
#
# COMPACT_ATOMS: atom_id res chain seq x y z
N MET A 1 -5.87 14.76 28.74
CA MET A 1 -6.46 13.59 28.04
C MET A 1 -5.57 13.28 26.86
N SER A 2 -4.88 12.16 26.86
CA SER A 2 -4.05 11.71 25.73
C SER A 2 -5.00 11.47 24.55
N GLN A 3 -4.99 12.36 23.55
CA GLN A 3 -5.66 12.06 22.28
C GLN A 3 -5.06 10.77 21.76
N ASN A 4 -5.90 9.75 21.59
CA ASN A 4 -5.46 8.45 21.09
C ASN A 4 -4.86 8.68 19.69
N GLN A 5 -3.53 8.62 19.59
CA GLN A 5 -2.78 8.90 18.34
C GLN A 5 -3.32 8.02 17.22
N LYS A 6 -3.79 8.62 16.13
CA LYS A 6 -4.31 7.91 14.95
C LYS A 6 -3.23 7.14 14.23
N LYS A 7 -3.60 6.07 13.57
CA LYS A 7 -2.68 5.10 12.98
C LYS A 7 -3.09 4.73 11.57
N ILE A 8 -2.11 4.73 10.67
CA ILE A 8 -2.31 4.41 9.25
C ILE A 8 -1.32 3.34 8.78
N TRP A 9 -1.79 2.44 7.95
CA TRP A 9 -0.96 1.52 7.17
C TRP A 9 -0.95 1.91 5.70
N ILE A 10 0.24 2.04 5.10
CA ILE A 10 0.43 2.46 3.71
C ILE A 10 1.26 1.41 2.97
N THR A 11 0.69 0.81 1.91
CA THR A 11 1.46 -0.01 0.97
C THR A 11 2.00 0.83 -0.18
N GLY A 12 3.07 0.37 -0.84
CA GLY A 12 3.72 1.14 -1.90
C GLY A 12 4.47 2.39 -1.40
N ALA A 13 4.85 2.41 -0.13
CA ALA A 13 5.39 3.60 0.54
C ALA A 13 6.87 3.89 0.23
N SER A 14 7.57 3.08 -0.55
CA SER A 14 9.00 3.30 -0.84
C SER A 14 9.28 4.46 -1.80
N SER A 15 8.27 5.01 -2.48
CA SER A 15 8.41 6.11 -3.43
C SER A 15 7.05 6.76 -3.75
N GLY A 16 7.07 7.86 -4.53
CA GLY A 16 5.87 8.46 -5.12
C GLY A 16 4.81 8.85 -4.10
N ILE A 17 3.54 8.57 -4.43
CA ILE A 17 2.37 8.94 -3.63
C ILE A 17 2.44 8.34 -2.24
N GLY A 18 2.71 7.04 -2.13
CA GLY A 18 2.75 6.36 -0.82
C GLY A 18 3.79 6.95 0.13
N LYS A 19 4.99 7.28 -0.39
CA LYS A 19 6.03 7.96 0.39
C LYS A 19 5.58 9.34 0.87
N ALA A 20 5.08 10.17 -0.05
CA ALA A 20 4.64 11.53 0.27
C ALA A 20 3.51 11.56 1.31
N VAL A 21 2.57 10.62 1.21
CA VAL A 21 1.49 10.46 2.20
C VAL A 21 2.05 10.01 3.54
N ALA A 22 2.99 9.05 3.58
CA ALA A 22 3.60 8.60 4.83
C ALA A 22 4.29 9.75 5.57
N GLU A 23 5.09 10.55 4.87
CA GLU A 23 5.78 11.72 5.43
C GLU A 23 4.77 12.78 5.93
N LYS A 24 3.70 13.03 5.18
CA LYS A 24 2.65 13.99 5.55
C LYS A 24 1.93 13.56 6.83
N PHE A 25 1.46 12.32 6.90
CA PHE A 25 0.75 11.81 8.08
C PHE A 25 1.64 11.75 9.33
N ALA A 26 2.91 11.36 9.16
CA ALA A 26 3.88 11.37 10.26
C ALA A 26 4.12 12.79 10.80
N LYS A 27 4.21 13.80 9.91
CA LYS A 27 4.32 15.22 10.29
C LYS A 27 3.09 15.72 11.04
N GLU A 28 1.91 15.19 10.75
CA GLU A 28 0.65 15.49 11.46
C GLU A 28 0.46 14.68 12.74
N GLY A 29 1.48 13.94 13.17
CA GLY A 29 1.47 13.24 14.45
C GLY A 29 0.80 11.85 14.41
N TRP A 30 0.49 11.30 13.25
CA TRP A 30 0.00 9.93 13.13
C TRP A 30 1.13 8.93 13.31
N LYS A 31 0.83 7.74 13.83
CA LYS A 31 1.70 6.57 13.66
C LYS A 31 1.47 5.96 12.29
N VAL A 32 2.56 5.72 11.57
CA VAL A 32 2.53 5.30 10.17
C VAL A 32 3.27 3.97 10.00
N ALA A 33 2.57 2.92 9.64
CA ALA A 33 3.15 1.68 9.16
C ALA A 33 3.39 1.79 7.66
N VAL A 34 4.62 1.60 7.20
CA VAL A 34 4.99 1.69 5.78
C VAL A 34 5.41 0.33 5.25
N SER A 35 4.86 -0.05 4.09
CA SER A 35 5.13 -1.33 3.45
C SER A 35 5.49 -1.17 1.98
N ALA A 36 6.52 -1.87 1.55
CA ALA A 36 6.97 -2.06 0.18
C ALA A 36 8.02 -3.16 0.12
N ARG A 37 8.46 -3.57 -1.08
CA ARG A 37 9.51 -4.58 -1.27
C ARG A 37 10.90 -4.07 -0.92
N ARG A 38 11.19 -2.78 -1.20
CA ARG A 38 12.52 -2.15 -1.00
C ARG A 38 12.68 -1.74 0.45
N LYS A 39 13.20 -2.66 1.26
CA LYS A 39 13.36 -2.47 2.71
C LYS A 39 14.23 -1.25 3.05
N GLU A 40 15.30 -1.03 2.32
CA GLU A 40 16.27 0.06 2.57
C GLU A 40 15.57 1.44 2.50
N LEU A 41 14.65 1.62 1.55
CA LEU A 41 13.89 2.86 1.42
C LEU A 41 12.84 3.05 2.50
N LEU A 42 12.29 1.95 3.02
CA LEU A 42 11.39 2.00 4.18
C LEU A 42 12.15 2.33 5.45
N ASP A 43 13.34 1.78 5.62
CA ASP A 43 14.19 2.04 6.80
C ASP A 43 14.66 3.51 6.83
N GLU A 44 14.89 4.13 5.66
CA GLU A 44 15.14 5.58 5.58
C GLU A 44 13.93 6.40 6.07
N LEU A 45 12.71 6.02 5.67
CA LEU A 45 11.48 6.66 6.18
C LEU A 45 11.31 6.43 7.69
N ALA A 46 11.67 5.25 8.18
CA ALA A 46 11.54 4.87 9.59
C ALA A 46 12.57 5.56 10.51
N LYS A 47 13.48 6.40 9.99
CA LYS A 47 14.25 7.36 10.81
C LYS A 47 13.34 8.40 11.48
N ASN A 48 12.15 8.64 10.93
CA ASN A 48 11.11 9.41 11.60
C ASN A 48 10.47 8.54 12.71
N PRO A 49 10.45 8.99 13.97
CA PRO A 49 9.95 8.19 15.11
C PRO A 49 8.46 7.82 15.01
N ASN A 50 7.69 8.51 14.16
CA ASN A 50 6.29 8.20 13.90
C ASN A 50 6.09 7.16 12.78
N ILE A 51 7.16 6.75 12.08
CA ILE A 51 7.09 5.78 10.98
C ILE A 51 7.75 4.47 11.38
N LYS A 52 7.09 3.35 11.09
CA LYS A 52 7.66 2.00 11.29
C LYS A 52 7.60 1.20 9.99
N SER A 53 8.71 0.54 9.68
CA SER A 53 8.90 -0.26 8.46
C SER A 53 8.37 -1.68 8.65
N PHE A 54 7.54 -2.14 7.68
CA PHE A 54 7.03 -3.49 7.58
C PHE A 54 7.18 -3.95 6.11
N PRO A 55 8.32 -4.53 5.74
CA PRO A 55 8.57 -4.97 4.36
C PRO A 55 7.51 -5.96 3.87
N LEU A 56 7.04 -5.77 2.63
CA LEU A 56 5.94 -6.53 2.06
C LEU A 56 6.03 -6.60 0.54
N ASP A 57 5.85 -7.80 0.00
CA ASP A 57 5.45 -8.00 -1.40
C ASP A 57 3.93 -8.24 -1.45
N VAL A 58 3.17 -7.32 -2.05
CA VAL A 58 1.70 -7.42 -2.16
C VAL A 58 1.23 -8.57 -3.06
N THR A 59 2.12 -9.22 -3.79
CA THR A 59 1.80 -10.44 -4.56
C THR A 59 1.86 -11.71 -3.71
N ASN A 60 2.27 -11.60 -2.43
CA ASN A 60 2.33 -12.71 -1.48
C ASN A 60 1.26 -12.56 -0.40
N ARG A 61 0.12 -13.25 -0.60
CA ARG A 61 -1.03 -13.20 0.31
C ARG A 61 -0.69 -13.61 1.76
N SER A 62 0.14 -14.63 1.97
CA SER A 62 0.51 -15.05 3.32
C SER A 62 1.31 -13.97 4.03
N GLN A 63 2.22 -13.30 3.32
CA GLN A 63 3.00 -12.18 3.86
C GLN A 63 2.11 -10.97 4.19
N ILE A 64 1.08 -10.69 3.38
CA ILE A 64 0.12 -9.62 3.68
C ILE A 64 -0.55 -9.85 5.04
N ASN A 65 -1.06 -11.06 5.28
CA ASN A 65 -1.73 -11.41 6.53
C ASN A 65 -0.78 -11.33 7.74
N GLU A 66 0.45 -11.81 7.58
CA GLU A 66 1.49 -11.73 8.61
C GLU A 66 1.84 -10.28 8.94
N VAL A 67 2.09 -9.45 7.92
CA VAL A 67 2.41 -8.03 8.09
C VAL A 67 1.25 -7.28 8.75
N PHE A 68 0.00 -7.53 8.33
CA PHE A 68 -1.16 -6.91 8.96
C PHE A 68 -1.26 -7.28 10.44
N LYS A 69 -1.05 -8.56 10.78
CA LYS A 69 -1.01 -9.02 12.18
C LYS A 69 0.09 -8.29 12.96
N ASN A 70 1.31 -8.24 12.43
CA ASN A 70 2.44 -7.57 13.08
C ASN A 70 2.17 -6.07 13.32
N ILE A 71 1.52 -5.38 12.38
CA ILE A 71 1.11 -3.98 12.52
C ILE A 71 0.08 -3.82 13.66
N THR A 72 -0.94 -4.68 13.69
CA THR A 72 -1.96 -4.61 14.75
C THR A 72 -1.42 -4.97 16.12
N ASP A 73 -0.52 -5.93 16.21
CA ASP A 73 0.17 -6.29 17.46
C ASP A 73 1.03 -5.11 17.97
N GLU A 74 1.72 -4.43 17.08
CA GLU A 74 2.61 -3.30 17.41
C GLU A 74 1.85 -2.00 17.72
N PHE A 75 0.81 -1.69 16.95
CA PHE A 75 0.08 -0.42 17.07
C PHE A 75 -1.17 -0.55 17.95
N GLY A 76 -1.64 -1.75 18.23
CA GLY A 76 -2.87 -2.04 18.97
C GLY A 76 -4.14 -1.83 18.13
N ASN A 77 -4.16 -0.86 17.23
CA ASN A 77 -5.28 -0.61 16.31
C ASN A 77 -4.82 0.10 15.04
N LEU A 78 -5.68 0.10 14.01
CA LEU A 78 -5.54 0.90 12.79
C LEU A 78 -6.82 1.73 12.58
N ASP A 79 -6.66 2.95 12.08
CA ASP A 79 -7.77 3.86 11.77
C ASP A 79 -7.94 4.03 10.26
N LEU A 80 -6.85 3.88 9.48
CA LEU A 80 -6.83 4.06 8.04
C LEU A 80 -5.85 3.07 7.40
N CYS A 81 -6.24 2.51 6.26
CA CYS A 81 -5.33 1.82 5.35
C CYS A 81 -5.32 2.54 4.00
N LEU A 82 -4.14 2.82 3.47
CA LEU A 82 -3.94 3.33 2.12
C LEU A 82 -3.18 2.31 1.28
N PHE A 83 -3.87 1.74 0.30
CA PHE A 83 -3.26 0.82 -0.65
C PHE A 83 -2.85 1.56 -1.92
N SER A 84 -1.54 1.86 -2.02
CA SER A 84 -0.96 2.60 -3.13
C SER A 84 0.16 1.83 -3.85
N SER A 85 0.26 0.52 -3.59
CA SER A 85 1.17 -0.33 -4.36
C SER A 85 0.74 -0.38 -5.81
N GLY A 86 1.70 -0.14 -6.71
CA GLY A 86 1.45 -0.20 -8.12
C GLY A 86 2.77 -0.28 -8.89
N THR A 87 2.71 -0.87 -10.07
CA THR A 87 3.80 -0.87 -11.04
C THR A 87 3.28 -0.37 -12.37
N TYR A 88 4.12 0.34 -13.08
CA TYR A 88 3.88 0.82 -14.43
C TYR A 88 5.03 0.35 -15.31
N LEU A 89 4.70 -0.29 -16.40
CA LEU A 89 5.67 -0.68 -17.43
C LEU A 89 5.41 0.18 -18.65
N SER A 90 6.27 1.17 -18.88
CA SER A 90 6.31 1.87 -20.15
C SER A 90 6.67 0.87 -21.25
N GLN A 91 5.81 0.72 -22.24
CA GLN A 91 6.03 -0.17 -23.36
C GLN A 91 6.30 0.68 -24.61
N ASP A 92 7.57 0.81 -24.97
CA ASP A 92 7.98 1.22 -26.31
C ASP A 92 7.83 0.06 -27.31
N GLU A 93 7.37 -1.10 -26.85
CA GLU A 93 7.30 -2.32 -27.62
C GLU A 93 6.00 -2.38 -28.41
N GLN A 94 6.12 -2.65 -29.71
CA GLN A 94 4.99 -2.86 -30.62
C GLN A 94 4.24 -4.18 -30.36
N SER A 95 4.78 -5.07 -29.53
CA SER A 95 4.22 -6.38 -29.22
C SER A 95 3.57 -6.42 -27.82
N ILE A 96 2.54 -7.26 -27.68
CA ILE A 96 1.92 -7.59 -26.39
C ILE A 96 2.81 -8.63 -25.70
N ASP A 97 3.23 -8.33 -24.46
CA ASP A 97 3.94 -9.26 -23.58
C ASP A 97 3.00 -9.73 -22.45
N PRO A 98 2.46 -10.96 -22.54
CA PRO A 98 1.52 -11.48 -21.55
C PRO A 98 2.09 -11.57 -20.13
N ASP A 99 3.38 -11.86 -19.96
CA ASP A 99 4.00 -12.00 -18.65
C ASP A 99 4.16 -10.64 -17.96
N LYS A 100 4.50 -9.61 -18.73
CA LYS A 100 4.51 -8.23 -18.20
C LYS A 100 3.11 -7.77 -17.79
N ILE A 101 2.09 -8.05 -18.62
CA ILE A 101 0.70 -7.72 -18.29
C ILE A 101 0.26 -8.47 -17.03
N LYS A 102 0.54 -9.76 -16.93
CA LYS A 102 0.24 -10.58 -15.76
C LYS A 102 0.88 -10.00 -14.49
N ASN A 103 2.14 -9.56 -14.56
CA ASN A 103 2.82 -8.94 -13.43
C ASN A 103 2.13 -7.63 -13.00
N VAL A 104 1.73 -6.77 -13.94
CA VAL A 104 0.98 -5.55 -13.65
C VAL A 104 -0.34 -5.89 -12.95
N MET A 105 -1.11 -6.84 -13.46
CA MET A 105 -2.36 -7.30 -12.86
C MET A 105 -2.16 -7.88 -11.45
N ASN A 106 -1.13 -8.67 -11.26
CA ASN A 106 -0.82 -9.26 -9.95
C ASN A 106 -0.52 -8.18 -8.90
N VAL A 107 0.21 -7.13 -9.25
CA VAL A 107 0.56 -6.06 -8.31
C VAL A 107 -0.58 -5.06 -8.15
N ASN A 108 -1.10 -4.51 -9.27
CA ASN A 108 -2.01 -3.36 -9.24
C ASN A 108 -3.45 -3.74 -8.92
N PHE A 109 -3.85 -4.99 -9.19
CA PHE A 109 -5.21 -5.44 -8.96
C PHE A 109 -5.28 -6.53 -7.88
N LEU A 110 -4.73 -7.72 -8.12
CA LEU A 110 -4.86 -8.85 -7.19
C LEU A 110 -4.21 -8.55 -5.84
N GLY A 111 -3.03 -7.93 -5.83
CA GLY A 111 -2.34 -7.54 -4.60
C GLY A 111 -3.12 -6.52 -3.78
N VAL A 112 -3.82 -5.58 -4.45
CA VAL A 112 -4.70 -4.62 -3.76
C VAL A 112 -5.92 -5.33 -3.18
N ILE A 113 -6.56 -6.24 -3.92
CA ILE A 113 -7.69 -7.03 -3.42
C ILE A 113 -7.28 -7.87 -2.21
N ASP A 114 -6.11 -8.50 -2.23
CA ASP A 114 -5.60 -9.28 -1.10
C ASP A 114 -5.32 -8.39 0.12
N CYS A 115 -4.79 -7.19 -0.07
CA CYS A 115 -4.63 -6.20 1.01
C CYS A 115 -5.98 -5.78 1.59
N VAL A 116 -6.98 -5.47 0.75
CA VAL A 116 -8.35 -5.15 1.20
C VAL A 116 -8.94 -6.31 2.01
N LYS A 117 -8.82 -7.53 1.49
CA LYS A 117 -9.33 -8.72 2.16
C LYS A 117 -8.69 -8.96 3.53
N SER A 118 -7.42 -8.67 3.69
CA SER A 118 -6.71 -8.84 4.97
C SER A 118 -7.24 -7.95 6.09
N VAL A 119 -7.80 -6.77 5.77
CA VAL A 119 -8.28 -5.79 6.74
C VAL A 119 -9.80 -5.70 6.84
N GLU A 120 -10.53 -6.31 5.91
CA GLU A 120 -11.98 -6.20 5.76
C GLU A 120 -12.72 -6.55 7.05
N ASP A 121 -12.50 -7.76 7.56
CA ASP A 121 -13.20 -8.26 8.73
C ASP A 121 -12.81 -7.48 10.00
N TYR A 122 -11.57 -7.03 10.07
CA TYR A 122 -11.08 -6.20 11.17
C TYR A 122 -11.86 -4.86 11.27
N PHE A 123 -12.03 -4.13 10.16
CA PHE A 123 -12.78 -2.88 10.18
C PHE A 123 -14.28 -3.09 10.32
N LYS A 124 -14.85 -4.14 9.72
CA LYS A 124 -16.26 -4.51 9.88
C LYS A 124 -16.61 -4.79 11.34
N ASN A 125 -15.80 -5.61 12.02
CA ASN A 125 -16.04 -5.98 13.43
C ASN A 125 -15.92 -4.77 14.35
N ARG A 126 -14.99 -3.85 14.08
CA ARG A 126 -14.84 -2.61 14.84
C ARG A 126 -15.91 -1.56 14.53
N ARG A 127 -16.62 -1.68 13.41
CA ARG A 127 -17.54 -0.66 12.87
C ARG A 127 -16.91 0.73 12.75
N SER A 128 -15.60 0.78 12.54
CA SER A 128 -14.82 2.01 12.49
C SER A 128 -13.52 1.77 11.72
N GLY A 129 -13.11 2.77 10.95
CA GLY A 129 -11.91 2.76 10.14
C GLY A 129 -12.21 3.16 8.68
N HIS A 130 -11.15 3.26 7.89
CA HIS A 130 -11.26 3.68 6.50
C HIS A 130 -10.27 2.92 5.62
N ILE A 131 -10.70 2.52 4.43
CA ILE A 131 -9.85 1.92 3.40
C ILE A 131 -9.83 2.89 2.20
N SER A 132 -8.64 3.32 1.83
CA SER A 132 -8.38 4.12 0.64
C SER A 132 -7.53 3.33 -0.36
N ILE A 133 -7.85 3.47 -1.64
CA ILE A 133 -7.10 2.83 -2.73
C ILE A 133 -6.69 3.91 -3.73
N VAL A 134 -5.39 3.92 -4.08
CA VAL A 134 -4.90 4.79 -5.15
C VAL A 134 -5.20 4.12 -6.48
N SER A 135 -6.04 4.75 -7.27
CA SER A 135 -6.42 4.33 -8.63
C SER A 135 -5.81 5.27 -9.67
N SER A 136 -6.15 5.07 -10.92
CA SER A 136 -5.67 5.87 -12.04
C SER A 136 -6.82 6.25 -12.97
N ILE A 137 -6.69 7.40 -13.65
CA ILE A 137 -7.56 7.78 -14.77
C ILE A 137 -7.46 6.79 -15.93
N ALA A 138 -6.38 6.02 -16.02
CA ALA A 138 -6.21 4.96 -17.00
C ALA A 138 -7.27 3.85 -16.89
N GLY A 139 -7.91 3.69 -15.71
CA GLY A 139 -9.04 2.79 -15.52
C GLY A 139 -10.34 3.26 -16.20
N TYR A 140 -10.47 4.53 -16.57
CA TYR A 140 -11.59 5.08 -17.32
C TYR A 140 -11.31 5.16 -18.81
N ARG A 141 -10.05 5.40 -19.19
CA ARG A 141 -9.64 5.53 -20.57
C ARG A 141 -8.19 5.04 -20.71
N GLY A 142 -7.98 4.05 -21.58
CA GLY A 142 -6.64 3.54 -21.88
C GLY A 142 -5.69 4.66 -22.33
N LEU A 143 -4.47 4.62 -21.79
CA LEU A 143 -3.42 5.55 -22.14
C LEU A 143 -2.55 4.97 -23.27
N PRO A 144 -2.04 5.79 -24.21
CA PRO A 144 -1.08 5.32 -25.20
C PRO A 144 0.13 4.66 -24.52
N ASN A 145 0.66 3.59 -25.11
CA ASN A 145 1.82 2.84 -24.64
C ASN A 145 1.69 2.26 -23.19
N SER A 146 0.45 2.06 -22.71
CA SER A 146 0.16 1.59 -21.34
C SER A 146 -0.62 0.29 -21.32
N ARG A 147 -0.29 -0.64 -22.24
CA ARG A 147 -1.01 -1.93 -22.33
C ARG A 147 -0.93 -2.69 -21.02
N GLY A 148 -2.09 -3.12 -20.51
CA GLY A 148 -2.22 -3.85 -19.25
C GLY A 148 -2.16 -3.01 -17.98
N TYR A 149 -2.02 -1.68 -18.07
CA TYR A 149 -2.12 -0.78 -16.90
C TYR A 149 -3.50 -0.14 -16.74
N GLY A 150 -4.23 0.08 -17.83
CA GLY A 150 -5.56 0.69 -17.87
C GLY A 150 -6.70 -0.32 -17.84
#